data_59792f2a5bb9e5a94df64fefc31dc6be
#
_entry.id   59792f2a5bb9e5a94df64fefc31dc6be
#
_cell.length_a   1.000
_cell.length_b   1.000
_cell.length_c   1.000
_cell.angle_alpha   90.00
_cell.angle_beta   90.00
_cell.angle_gamma   90.00
#
_symmetry.space_group_name_H-M   'P 1'
#
loop_
_entity.id
_entity.type
_entity.pdbx_description
1 polymer ?
#
loop_
_entity_poly.entity_id
_entity_poly.type
_entity_poly.pdbx_seq_one_letter_code
_entity_poly.pdbx_strand_id
1 'polypeptide(L)'
;FVIGPAASEAAVLRGAEALDEALARLVARGLLAGIEPPSRYLPSPGMQLARRAVLPERPALEEALRSASAGLPFRPTAFAPFLAAVEASRNLPPLGIAELAEAAPTVAARLSPLLARHDGEVWGIAPARGVTDPVALERAAAGLGLPGVMFLDVKLEMERLLAEYGHTTAVWALVGVAVVLGLLALGLGGVRPALRVAAPIGGAVLVALAGLALAGEALSLFHLASLLLLAGLAIDYSLFMAGPEDGEDRPVDDRMGAVLSCAVSTLLTFGLLALCETPVLHGIGLTVAFGVAGAFLLACALSPRADGAGR
;
A
#
# COMPACT_ATOMS: atom_id res chain seq x y z
N PHE A 1 4.30 -3.48 -15.02
CA PHE A 1 5.26 -4.45 -15.59
C PHE A 1 6.64 -4.26 -14.97
N VAL A 2 7.34 -5.37 -14.81
CA VAL A 2 8.73 -5.40 -14.35
C VAL A 2 9.57 -5.97 -15.47
N ILE A 3 10.71 -5.35 -15.75
CA ILE A 3 11.65 -5.67 -16.80
C ILE A 3 12.98 -6.01 -16.15
N GLY A 4 13.50 -7.17 -16.38
CA GLY A 4 14.75 -7.64 -15.80
C GLY A 4 14.65 -9.04 -15.20
N PRO A 5 15.72 -9.56 -14.61
CA PRO A 5 17.00 -8.87 -14.38
C PRO A 5 17.79 -8.61 -15.68
N ALA A 6 18.55 -7.54 -15.71
CA ALA A 6 19.39 -7.19 -16.84
C ALA A 6 20.79 -6.74 -16.40
N ALA A 7 21.80 -7.05 -17.20
CA ALA A 7 23.18 -6.71 -16.90
C ALA A 7 23.51 -5.21 -17.03
N SER A 8 22.63 -4.42 -17.64
CA SER A 8 22.85 -3.00 -17.84
C SER A 8 21.55 -2.22 -18.04
N GLU A 9 21.60 -0.92 -17.75
CA GLU A 9 20.51 0.04 -18.00
C GLU A 9 20.08 0.04 -19.48
N ALA A 10 21.03 -0.03 -20.40
CA ALA A 10 20.74 -0.10 -21.82
C ALA A 10 19.92 -1.36 -22.20
N ALA A 11 20.11 -2.47 -21.51
CA ALA A 11 19.33 -3.68 -21.72
C ALA A 11 17.89 -3.52 -21.20
N VAL A 12 17.72 -2.90 -20.03
CA VAL A 12 16.39 -2.56 -19.50
C VAL A 12 15.64 -1.61 -20.43
N LEU A 13 16.31 -0.57 -20.93
CA LEU A 13 15.68 0.40 -21.84
C LEU A 13 15.24 -0.27 -23.16
N ARG A 14 16.04 -1.20 -23.71
CA ARG A 14 15.61 -1.99 -24.89
C ARG A 14 14.41 -2.90 -24.58
N GLY A 15 14.41 -3.54 -23.41
CA GLY A 15 13.27 -4.35 -22.96
C GLY A 15 11.99 -3.50 -22.81
N ALA A 16 12.14 -2.27 -22.31
CA ALA A 16 11.04 -1.32 -22.17
C ALA A 16 10.49 -0.85 -23.53
N GLU A 17 11.34 -0.65 -24.52
CA GLU A 17 10.94 -0.31 -25.90
C GLU A 17 10.17 -1.47 -26.55
N ALA A 18 10.67 -2.70 -26.42
CA ALA A 18 10.00 -3.90 -26.93
C ALA A 18 8.64 -4.12 -26.24
N LEU A 19 8.56 -3.84 -24.94
CA LEU A 19 7.31 -3.93 -24.19
C LEU A 19 6.29 -2.90 -24.68
N ASP A 20 6.69 -1.64 -24.88
CA ASP A 20 5.79 -0.57 -25.35
C ASP A 20 5.19 -0.92 -26.73
N GLU A 21 6.00 -1.44 -27.64
CA GLU A 21 5.56 -1.90 -28.96
C GLU A 21 4.60 -3.08 -28.87
N ALA A 22 4.93 -4.08 -28.04
CA ALA A 22 4.10 -5.29 -27.89
C ALA A 22 2.74 -4.97 -27.25
N LEU A 23 2.70 -4.04 -26.28
CA LEU A 23 1.47 -3.63 -25.58
C LEU A 23 0.56 -2.74 -26.41
N ALA A 24 1.03 -2.12 -27.49
CA ALA A 24 0.18 -1.29 -28.36
C ALA A 24 -1.09 -2.03 -28.82
N ARG A 25 -0.99 -3.35 -29.09
CA ARG A 25 -2.14 -4.20 -29.44
C ARG A 25 -3.11 -4.42 -28.28
N LEU A 26 -2.62 -4.50 -27.04
CA LEU A 26 -3.45 -4.68 -25.86
C LEU A 26 -4.16 -3.38 -25.47
N VAL A 27 -3.50 -2.25 -25.67
CA VAL A 27 -4.12 -0.90 -25.56
C VAL A 27 -5.25 -0.75 -26.58
N ALA A 28 -5.02 -1.14 -27.84
CA ALA A 28 -6.06 -1.11 -28.87
C ALA A 28 -7.27 -2.00 -28.56
N ARG A 29 -7.08 -3.06 -27.77
CA ARG A 29 -8.16 -3.94 -27.28
C ARG A 29 -8.86 -3.40 -26.00
N GLY A 30 -8.39 -2.28 -25.46
CA GLY A 30 -8.97 -1.67 -24.26
C GLY A 30 -8.66 -2.40 -22.95
N LEU A 31 -7.67 -3.32 -22.91
CA LEU A 31 -7.27 -4.00 -21.67
C LEU A 31 -6.53 -3.08 -20.69
N LEU A 32 -5.88 -2.05 -21.21
CA LEU A 32 -5.23 -0.99 -20.44
C LEU A 32 -5.21 0.31 -21.25
N ALA A 33 -5.14 1.45 -20.58
CA ALA A 33 -5.02 2.77 -21.25
C ALA A 33 -3.59 3.05 -21.74
N GLY A 34 -2.58 2.43 -21.16
CA GLY A 34 -1.18 2.56 -21.54
C GLY A 34 -0.22 2.22 -20.42
N ILE A 35 1.07 2.33 -20.72
CA ILE A 35 2.16 2.16 -19.75
C ILE A 35 3.04 3.40 -19.70
N GLU A 36 3.84 3.50 -18.65
CA GLU A 36 4.87 4.53 -18.48
C GLU A 36 6.24 3.87 -18.35
N PRO A 37 6.83 3.41 -19.48
CA PRO A 37 8.11 2.72 -19.47
C PRO A 37 9.27 3.71 -19.26
N PRO A 38 10.41 3.28 -18.68
CA PRO A 38 11.60 4.11 -18.52
C PRO A 38 12.14 4.64 -19.86
N SER A 39 11.97 3.89 -20.95
CA SER A 39 12.35 4.30 -22.31
C SER A 39 11.62 5.53 -22.85
N ARG A 40 10.50 5.93 -22.23
CA ARG A 40 9.79 7.19 -22.55
C ARG A 40 10.61 8.42 -22.17
N TYR A 41 11.36 8.34 -21.08
CA TYR A 41 12.19 9.42 -20.55
C TYR A 41 13.61 9.37 -21.10
N LEU A 42 14.16 8.17 -21.27
CA LEU A 42 15.47 7.94 -21.85
C LEU A 42 15.42 6.74 -22.80
N PRO A 43 15.37 6.95 -24.12
CA PRO A 43 15.47 5.87 -25.09
C PRO A 43 16.80 5.11 -24.97
N SER A 44 16.81 3.83 -25.35
CA SER A 44 18.07 3.08 -25.39
C SER A 44 19.10 3.73 -26.32
N PRO A 45 20.40 3.51 -26.08
CA PRO A 45 21.45 4.05 -26.98
C PRO A 45 21.21 3.69 -28.45
N GLY A 46 20.75 2.46 -28.74
CA GLY A 46 20.39 2.04 -30.09
C GLY A 46 19.24 2.85 -30.69
N MET A 47 18.19 3.10 -29.92
CA MET A 47 17.05 3.91 -30.38
C MET A 47 17.47 5.37 -30.59
N GLN A 48 18.32 5.94 -29.71
CA GLN A 48 18.83 7.28 -29.88
C GLN A 48 19.62 7.43 -31.21
N LEU A 49 20.48 6.44 -31.51
CA LEU A 49 21.22 6.41 -32.77
C LEU A 49 20.29 6.24 -33.98
N ALA A 50 19.31 5.35 -33.90
CA ALA A 50 18.35 5.15 -34.99
C ALA A 50 17.52 6.41 -35.25
N ARG A 51 17.03 7.09 -34.23
CA ARG A 51 16.30 8.37 -34.36
C ARG A 51 17.18 9.46 -34.98
N ARG A 52 18.45 9.49 -34.61
CA ARG A 52 19.42 10.43 -35.17
C ARG A 52 19.69 10.17 -36.66
N ALA A 53 19.78 8.92 -37.07
CA ALA A 53 20.05 8.56 -38.46
C ALA A 53 18.96 9.00 -39.45
N VAL A 54 17.71 9.21 -38.97
CA VAL A 54 16.59 9.68 -39.80
C VAL A 54 16.45 11.22 -39.82
N LEU A 55 17.30 11.95 -39.08
CA LEU A 55 17.27 13.43 -39.18
C LEU A 55 17.63 13.90 -40.57
N PRO A 56 16.81 14.80 -41.16
CA PRO A 56 17.07 15.32 -42.49
C PRO A 56 18.40 16.08 -42.53
N GLU A 57 19.08 16.01 -43.65
CA GLU A 57 20.29 16.78 -43.85
C GLU A 57 20.01 18.29 -43.84
N ARG A 58 21.01 19.09 -43.50
CA ARG A 58 20.88 20.54 -43.34
C ARG A 58 20.18 21.23 -44.51
N PRO A 59 20.54 20.96 -45.81
CA PRO A 59 19.86 21.61 -46.93
C PRO A 59 18.36 21.30 -47.00
N ALA A 60 18.00 20.03 -46.75
CA ALA A 60 16.61 19.61 -46.76
C ALA A 60 15.82 20.23 -45.59
N LEU A 61 16.46 20.34 -44.39
CA LEU A 61 15.86 20.96 -43.21
C LEU A 61 15.67 22.49 -43.43
N GLU A 62 16.64 23.17 -44.03
CA GLU A 62 16.53 24.59 -44.38
C GLU A 62 15.40 24.87 -45.38
N GLU A 63 15.23 24.01 -46.39
CA GLU A 63 14.14 24.10 -47.33
C GLU A 63 12.78 23.86 -46.71
N ALA A 64 12.67 22.81 -45.88
CA ALA A 64 11.44 22.51 -45.11
C ALA A 64 11.05 23.67 -44.18
N LEU A 65 12.01 24.26 -43.48
CA LEU A 65 11.79 25.44 -42.62
C LEU A 65 11.37 26.67 -43.43
N ARG A 66 11.99 26.91 -44.58
CA ARG A 66 11.63 28.01 -45.46
C ARG A 66 10.17 27.87 -45.96
N SER A 67 9.82 26.66 -46.38
CA SER A 67 8.47 26.35 -46.85
C SER A 67 7.44 26.48 -45.70
N ALA A 68 7.73 25.93 -44.54
CA ALA A 68 6.82 25.97 -43.39
C ALA A 68 6.64 27.36 -42.77
N SER A 69 7.66 28.22 -42.90
CA SER A 69 7.63 29.61 -42.42
C SER A 69 7.13 30.61 -43.43
N ALA A 70 6.81 30.20 -44.65
CA ALA A 70 6.30 31.08 -45.71
C ALA A 70 5.00 31.78 -45.27
N GLY A 71 4.97 33.10 -45.33
CA GLY A 71 3.84 33.91 -44.90
C GLY A 71 3.73 34.15 -43.39
N LEU A 72 4.65 33.60 -42.58
CA LEU A 72 4.71 33.85 -41.15
C LEU A 72 5.71 35.01 -40.83
N PRO A 73 5.50 35.75 -39.72
CA PRO A 73 6.30 36.91 -39.38
C PRO A 73 7.66 36.55 -38.76
N PHE A 74 8.35 35.55 -39.31
CA PHE A 74 9.70 35.16 -38.86
C PHE A 74 10.79 35.82 -39.71
N ARG A 75 11.86 36.20 -39.04
CA ARG A 75 13.08 36.65 -39.76
C ARG A 75 13.78 35.43 -40.40
N PRO A 76 14.39 35.54 -41.54
CA PRO A 76 15.09 34.43 -42.22
C PRO A 76 16.13 33.72 -41.33
N THR A 77 16.74 34.46 -40.39
CA THR A 77 17.76 33.94 -39.47
C THR A 77 17.20 33.40 -38.17
N ALA A 78 15.87 33.45 -37.95
CA ALA A 78 15.26 33.04 -36.67
C ALA A 78 15.57 31.59 -36.32
N PHE A 79 15.72 30.72 -37.29
CA PHE A 79 15.98 29.29 -37.11
C PHE A 79 17.46 28.90 -37.21
N ALA A 80 18.37 29.84 -37.36
CA ALA A 80 19.81 29.55 -37.45
C ALA A 80 20.35 28.80 -36.19
N PRO A 81 19.99 29.16 -34.96
CA PRO A 81 20.41 28.41 -33.78
C PRO A 81 19.88 26.96 -33.76
N PHE A 82 18.65 26.75 -34.21
CA PHE A 82 18.04 25.40 -34.30
C PHE A 82 18.80 24.54 -35.32
N LEU A 83 19.09 25.06 -36.52
CA LEU A 83 19.85 24.37 -37.54
C LEU A 83 21.25 23.98 -37.05
N ALA A 84 21.93 24.89 -36.36
CA ALA A 84 23.23 24.63 -35.75
C ALA A 84 23.15 23.55 -34.64
N ALA A 85 22.11 23.58 -33.83
CA ALA A 85 21.90 22.58 -32.78
C ALA A 85 21.62 21.19 -33.35
N VAL A 86 20.80 21.08 -34.40
CA VAL A 86 20.57 19.81 -35.12
C VAL A 86 21.87 19.26 -35.71
N GLU A 87 22.67 20.09 -36.33
CA GLU A 87 23.96 19.68 -36.88
C GLU A 87 24.94 19.21 -35.80
N ALA A 88 25.05 19.97 -34.70
CA ALA A 88 25.87 19.57 -33.57
C ALA A 88 25.40 18.23 -32.94
N SER A 89 24.08 18.01 -32.88
CA SER A 89 23.49 16.78 -32.29
C SER A 89 23.85 15.50 -33.03
N ARG A 90 24.24 15.59 -34.32
CA ARG A 90 24.60 14.43 -35.15
C ARG A 90 25.82 13.69 -34.63
N ASN A 91 26.75 14.39 -33.99
CA ASN A 91 28.04 13.85 -33.56
C ASN A 91 28.11 13.62 -32.02
N LEU A 92 27.05 13.94 -31.28
CA LEU A 92 27.03 13.70 -29.83
C LEU A 92 26.95 12.20 -29.53
N PRO A 93 27.58 11.71 -28.45
CA PRO A 93 27.35 10.34 -27.99
C PRO A 93 25.88 10.16 -27.53
N PRO A 94 25.36 8.93 -27.49
CA PRO A 94 24.06 8.67 -26.85
C PRO A 94 24.06 9.16 -25.42
N LEU A 95 22.95 9.77 -24.99
CA LEU A 95 22.78 10.27 -23.65
C LEU A 95 22.57 9.09 -22.69
N GLY A 96 23.34 9.07 -21.60
CA GLY A 96 23.15 8.13 -20.48
C GLY A 96 22.35 8.75 -19.33
N ILE A 97 22.16 8.00 -18.25
CA ILE A 97 21.39 8.46 -17.08
C ILE A 97 22.11 9.58 -16.34
N ALA A 98 23.45 9.49 -16.22
CA ALA A 98 24.26 10.52 -15.54
C ALA A 98 24.18 11.86 -16.26
N GLU A 99 24.38 11.84 -17.57
CA GLU A 99 24.30 13.04 -18.42
C GLU A 99 22.88 13.61 -18.47
N LEU A 100 21.85 12.73 -18.43
CA LEU A 100 20.46 13.18 -18.32
C LEU A 100 20.21 13.90 -16.99
N ALA A 101 20.80 13.41 -15.89
CA ALA A 101 20.64 14.03 -14.58
C ALA A 101 21.24 15.43 -14.51
N GLU A 102 22.35 15.66 -15.21
CA GLU A 102 22.99 16.97 -15.33
C GLU A 102 22.21 17.91 -16.27
N ALA A 103 21.80 17.41 -17.43
CA ALA A 103 21.15 18.23 -18.46
C ALA A 103 19.68 18.53 -18.16
N ALA A 104 18.96 17.57 -17.55
CA ALA A 104 17.52 17.66 -17.31
C ALA A 104 17.13 16.98 -15.99
N PRO A 105 17.45 17.57 -14.82
CA PRO A 105 17.24 16.95 -13.50
C PRO A 105 15.78 16.59 -13.21
N THR A 106 14.82 17.35 -13.72
CA THR A 106 13.40 17.07 -13.58
C THR A 106 12.95 15.80 -14.34
N VAL A 107 13.55 15.52 -15.49
CA VAL A 107 13.30 14.31 -16.28
C VAL A 107 13.97 13.11 -15.60
N ALA A 108 15.21 13.29 -15.15
CA ALA A 108 15.93 12.26 -14.40
C ALA A 108 15.22 11.87 -13.10
N ALA A 109 14.62 12.82 -12.39
CA ALA A 109 13.83 12.56 -11.20
C ALA A 109 12.56 11.71 -11.49
N ARG A 110 11.99 11.80 -12.68
CA ARG A 110 10.88 10.94 -13.12
C ARG A 110 11.35 9.56 -13.58
N LEU A 111 12.55 9.46 -14.14
CA LEU A 111 13.15 8.20 -14.56
C LEU A 111 13.62 7.37 -13.38
N SER A 112 14.20 8.01 -12.36
CA SER A 112 14.82 7.34 -11.20
C SER A 112 13.94 6.28 -10.54
N PRO A 113 12.66 6.51 -10.22
CA PRO A 113 11.81 5.49 -9.61
C PRO A 113 11.42 4.35 -10.56
N LEU A 114 11.66 4.50 -11.85
CA LEU A 114 11.38 3.47 -12.85
C LEU A 114 12.57 2.53 -13.09
N LEU A 115 13.69 2.78 -12.41
CA LEU A 115 14.90 1.95 -12.48
C LEU A 115 15.35 1.59 -11.09
N ALA A 116 15.54 0.30 -10.84
CA ALA A 116 16.05 -0.21 -9.58
C ALA A 116 17.35 -1.00 -9.82
N ARG A 117 18.26 -0.96 -8.86
CA ARG A 117 19.47 -1.79 -8.85
C ARG A 117 19.45 -2.68 -7.62
N HIS A 118 19.63 -3.98 -7.84
CA HIS A 118 19.68 -4.97 -6.78
C HIS A 118 20.69 -6.05 -7.16
N ASP A 119 21.60 -6.37 -6.25
CA ASP A 119 22.64 -7.39 -6.42
C ASP A 119 23.47 -7.28 -7.73
N GLY A 120 23.74 -6.04 -8.16
CA GLY A 120 24.51 -5.80 -9.39
C GLY A 120 23.69 -5.87 -10.68
N GLU A 121 22.43 -6.26 -10.60
CA GLU A 121 21.46 -6.29 -11.69
C GLU A 121 20.63 -5.02 -11.76
N VAL A 122 20.14 -4.72 -12.94
CA VAL A 122 19.27 -3.56 -13.19
C VAL A 122 17.88 -4.05 -13.54
N TRP A 123 16.89 -3.43 -12.92
CA TRP A 123 15.47 -3.70 -13.11
C TRP A 123 14.75 -2.44 -13.59
N GLY A 124 13.82 -2.62 -14.51
CA GLY A 124 12.93 -1.56 -14.98
C GLY A 124 11.52 -1.77 -14.48
N ILE A 125 10.85 -0.69 -14.16
CA ILE A 125 9.44 -0.67 -13.75
C ILE A 125 8.67 0.14 -14.78
N ALA A 126 7.63 -0.43 -15.35
CA ALA A 126 6.71 0.24 -16.27
C ALA A 126 5.28 0.18 -15.71
N PRO A 127 4.85 1.21 -14.96
CA PRO A 127 3.50 1.29 -14.43
C PRO A 127 2.46 1.21 -15.54
N ALA A 128 1.45 0.35 -15.36
CA ALA A 128 0.29 0.27 -16.23
C ALA A 128 -0.80 1.20 -15.70
N ARG A 129 -1.53 1.85 -16.61
CA ARG A 129 -2.65 2.75 -16.29
C ARG A 129 -3.93 2.28 -16.96
N GLY A 130 -5.06 2.46 -16.25
CA GLY A 130 -6.38 2.14 -16.78
C GLY A 130 -6.55 0.66 -17.11
N VAL A 131 -6.02 -0.23 -16.26
CA VAL A 131 -6.20 -1.67 -16.38
C VAL A 131 -7.67 -2.00 -16.09
N THR A 132 -8.37 -2.60 -17.05
CA THR A 132 -9.79 -2.95 -16.95
C THR A 132 -10.01 -4.37 -16.40
N ASP A 133 -9.16 -5.30 -16.82
CA ASP A 133 -9.17 -6.70 -16.37
C ASP A 133 -7.74 -7.18 -16.13
N PRO A 134 -7.27 -7.18 -14.86
CA PRO A 134 -5.91 -7.60 -14.50
C PRO A 134 -5.62 -9.05 -14.89
N VAL A 135 -6.60 -9.96 -14.76
CA VAL A 135 -6.43 -11.39 -15.05
C VAL A 135 -6.30 -11.63 -16.57
N ALA A 136 -7.09 -10.92 -17.37
CA ALA A 136 -6.96 -10.99 -18.81
C ALA A 136 -5.63 -10.35 -19.28
N LEU A 137 -5.20 -9.27 -18.62
CA LEU A 137 -3.92 -8.60 -18.90
C LEU A 137 -2.73 -9.52 -18.56
N GLU A 138 -2.76 -10.20 -17.40
CA GLU A 138 -1.71 -11.16 -17.00
C GLU A 138 -1.54 -12.27 -18.04
N ARG A 139 -2.66 -12.89 -18.46
CA ARG A 139 -2.65 -13.93 -19.50
C ARG A 139 -2.15 -13.41 -20.86
N ALA A 140 -2.58 -12.22 -21.23
CA ALA A 140 -2.14 -11.61 -22.50
C ALA A 140 -0.66 -11.23 -22.45
N ALA A 141 -0.17 -10.73 -21.31
CA ALA A 141 1.24 -10.39 -21.10
C ALA A 141 2.14 -11.62 -21.15
N ALA A 142 1.73 -12.74 -20.54
CA ALA A 142 2.45 -14.02 -20.66
C ALA A 142 2.57 -14.51 -22.10
N GLY A 143 1.59 -14.19 -22.94
CA GLY A 143 1.59 -14.52 -24.38
C GLY A 143 2.46 -13.63 -25.25
N LEU A 144 3.04 -12.55 -24.72
CA LEU A 144 3.90 -11.63 -25.52
C LEU A 144 5.26 -12.23 -25.87
N GLY A 145 5.72 -13.25 -25.13
CA GLY A 145 7.00 -13.91 -25.38
C GLY A 145 8.23 -13.03 -25.19
N LEU A 146 8.13 -11.99 -24.36
CA LEU A 146 9.24 -11.07 -24.08
C LEU A 146 10.08 -11.62 -22.93
N PRO A 147 11.33 -12.03 -23.16
CA PRO A 147 12.19 -12.55 -22.10
C PRO A 147 12.51 -11.46 -21.07
N GLY A 148 12.44 -11.81 -19.79
CA GLY A 148 12.72 -10.88 -18.69
C GLY A 148 11.64 -9.82 -18.46
N VAL A 149 10.46 -9.94 -19.07
CA VAL A 149 9.30 -9.07 -18.79
C VAL A 149 8.21 -9.86 -18.10
N MET A 150 7.75 -9.36 -16.95
CA MET A 150 6.63 -9.94 -16.25
C MET A 150 5.58 -8.88 -15.89
N PHE A 151 4.32 -9.25 -15.90
CA PHE A 151 3.25 -8.44 -15.34
C PHE A 151 3.15 -8.75 -13.83
N LEU A 152 3.09 -7.72 -13.02
CA LEU A 152 2.92 -7.83 -11.58
C LEU A 152 1.73 -6.96 -11.18
N ASP A 153 0.65 -7.59 -10.71
CA ASP A 153 -0.43 -6.90 -10.03
C ASP A 153 -0.13 -6.85 -8.53
N VAL A 154 0.34 -5.70 -8.07
CA VAL A 154 0.73 -5.50 -6.66
C VAL A 154 -0.45 -5.73 -5.73
N LYS A 155 -1.67 -5.34 -6.13
CA LYS A 155 -2.87 -5.54 -5.32
C LYS A 155 -3.20 -7.03 -5.17
N LEU A 156 -3.23 -7.75 -6.28
CA LEU A 156 -3.52 -9.19 -6.29
C LEU A 156 -2.45 -9.98 -5.52
N GLU A 157 -1.18 -9.60 -5.68
CA GLU A 157 -0.08 -10.26 -4.97
C GLU A 157 -0.15 -10.01 -3.45
N MET A 158 -0.48 -8.77 -3.05
CA MET A 158 -0.74 -8.47 -1.64
C MET A 158 -1.93 -9.25 -1.09
N GLU A 159 -3.02 -9.39 -1.85
CA GLU A 159 -4.18 -10.18 -1.44
C GLU A 159 -3.81 -11.67 -1.29
N ARG A 160 -3.00 -12.23 -2.20
CA ARG A 160 -2.49 -13.61 -2.11
C ARG A 160 -1.60 -13.81 -0.88
N LEU A 161 -0.65 -12.91 -0.65
CA LEU A 161 0.21 -12.95 0.53
C LEU A 161 -0.61 -12.86 1.82
N LEU A 162 -1.59 -11.96 1.88
CA LEU A 162 -2.49 -11.84 3.03
C LEU A 162 -3.31 -13.11 3.25
N ALA A 163 -3.80 -13.74 2.20
CA ALA A 163 -4.54 -15.00 2.31
C ALA A 163 -3.64 -16.16 2.78
N GLU A 164 -2.41 -16.25 2.28
CA GLU A 164 -1.44 -17.28 2.67
C GLU A 164 -1.01 -17.13 4.12
N TYR A 165 -0.67 -15.91 4.55
CA TYR A 165 -0.31 -15.63 5.95
C TYR A 165 -1.51 -15.63 6.89
N GLY A 166 -2.72 -15.37 6.40
CA GLY A 166 -3.94 -15.29 7.18
C GLY A 166 -4.23 -16.57 7.96
N HIS A 167 -4.08 -17.73 7.33
CA HIS A 167 -4.27 -19.02 8.02
C HIS A 167 -3.26 -19.24 9.13
N THR A 168 -1.98 -18.98 8.87
CA THR A 168 -0.92 -19.11 9.88
C THR A 168 -1.13 -18.14 11.04
N THR A 169 -1.51 -16.90 10.75
CA THR A 169 -1.82 -15.88 11.76
C THR A 169 -3.02 -16.28 12.60
N ALA A 170 -4.08 -16.83 12.00
CA ALA A 170 -5.25 -17.30 12.72
C ALA A 170 -4.93 -18.45 13.69
N VAL A 171 -4.10 -19.42 13.25
CA VAL A 171 -3.64 -20.52 14.12
C VAL A 171 -2.86 -19.97 15.32
N TRP A 172 -1.89 -19.07 15.10
CA TRP A 172 -1.13 -18.47 16.19
C TRP A 172 -1.98 -17.58 17.09
N ALA A 173 -2.98 -16.89 16.57
CA ALA A 173 -3.94 -16.14 17.38
C ALA A 173 -4.76 -17.08 18.29
N LEU A 174 -5.25 -18.21 17.76
CA LEU A 174 -5.95 -19.23 18.57
C LEU A 174 -5.06 -19.83 19.65
N VAL A 175 -3.80 -20.13 19.33
CA VAL A 175 -2.81 -20.60 20.33
C VAL A 175 -2.61 -19.52 21.40
N GLY A 176 -2.47 -18.25 21.02
CA GLY A 176 -2.36 -17.14 21.97
C GLY A 176 -3.57 -17.02 22.90
N VAL A 177 -4.78 -17.11 22.36
CA VAL A 177 -6.02 -17.12 23.14
C VAL A 177 -6.03 -18.30 24.12
N ALA A 178 -5.66 -19.50 23.67
CA ALA A 178 -5.61 -20.68 24.54
C ALA A 178 -4.59 -20.51 25.68
N VAL A 179 -3.42 -19.95 25.40
CA VAL A 179 -2.39 -19.64 26.41
C VAL A 179 -2.92 -18.63 27.44
N VAL A 180 -3.53 -17.53 26.98
CA VAL A 180 -4.10 -16.50 27.86
C VAL A 180 -5.19 -17.08 28.76
N LEU A 181 -6.12 -17.87 28.19
CA LEU A 181 -7.15 -18.54 28.96
C LEU A 181 -6.57 -19.53 29.97
N GLY A 182 -5.51 -20.25 29.61
CA GLY A 182 -4.78 -21.15 30.53
C GLY A 182 -4.14 -20.39 31.70
N LEU A 183 -3.47 -19.27 31.42
CA LEU A 183 -2.87 -18.41 32.45
C LEU A 183 -3.94 -17.79 33.36
N LEU A 184 -5.06 -17.33 32.80
CA LEU A 184 -6.19 -16.83 33.59
C LEU A 184 -6.77 -17.93 34.46
N ALA A 185 -6.91 -19.17 33.96
CA ALA A 185 -7.42 -20.29 34.73
C ALA A 185 -6.50 -20.70 35.90
N LEU A 186 -5.18 -20.63 35.67
CA LEU A 186 -4.17 -20.87 36.70
C LEU A 186 -4.17 -19.74 37.75
N GLY A 187 -4.19 -18.49 37.32
CA GLY A 187 -4.12 -17.31 38.19
C GLY A 187 -5.40 -17.13 39.03
N LEU A 188 -6.57 -17.44 38.48
CA LEU A 188 -7.87 -17.30 39.13
C LEU A 188 -8.34 -18.60 39.86
N GLY A 189 -7.50 -19.63 39.86
CA GLY A 189 -7.80 -20.89 40.58
C GLY A 189 -8.88 -21.75 39.93
N GLY A 190 -9.20 -21.56 38.65
CA GLY A 190 -10.15 -22.40 37.95
C GLY A 190 -10.67 -21.88 36.63
N VAL A 191 -11.28 -22.75 35.83
CA VAL A 191 -11.80 -22.45 34.50
C VAL A 191 -13.04 -21.53 34.55
N ARG A 192 -13.93 -21.71 35.54
CA ARG A 192 -15.14 -20.91 35.69
C ARG A 192 -14.85 -19.42 35.95
N PRO A 193 -13.96 -19.03 36.89
CA PRO A 193 -13.55 -17.65 37.05
C PRO A 193 -12.87 -17.09 35.77
N ALA A 194 -12.00 -17.89 35.15
CA ALA A 194 -11.33 -17.48 33.90
C ALA A 194 -12.32 -17.18 32.80
N LEU A 195 -13.33 -18.00 32.59
CA LEU A 195 -14.38 -17.77 31.60
C LEU A 195 -15.23 -16.53 31.91
N ARG A 196 -15.47 -16.21 33.18
CA ARG A 196 -16.17 -14.95 33.55
C ARG A 196 -15.38 -13.71 33.16
N VAL A 197 -14.05 -13.75 33.30
CA VAL A 197 -13.16 -12.67 32.86
C VAL A 197 -13.04 -12.63 31.34
N ALA A 198 -13.02 -13.78 30.68
CA ALA A 198 -12.87 -13.89 29.24
C ALA A 198 -14.16 -13.54 28.45
N ALA A 199 -15.35 -13.76 29.04
CA ALA A 199 -16.63 -13.50 28.37
C ALA A 199 -16.81 -12.02 27.90
N PRO A 200 -16.52 -11.00 28.74
CA PRO A 200 -16.56 -9.61 28.31
C PRO A 200 -15.58 -9.32 27.16
N ILE A 201 -14.40 -9.97 27.15
CA ILE A 201 -13.38 -9.81 26.11
C ILE A 201 -13.91 -10.34 24.77
N GLY A 202 -14.41 -11.57 24.77
CA GLY A 202 -15.02 -12.15 23.56
C GLY A 202 -16.21 -11.35 23.07
N GLY A 203 -17.05 -10.86 23.98
CA GLY A 203 -18.17 -9.97 23.68
C GLY A 203 -17.72 -8.64 23.08
N ALA A 204 -16.65 -8.03 23.59
CA ALA A 204 -16.09 -6.79 23.05
C ALA A 204 -15.58 -6.97 21.61
N VAL A 205 -14.91 -8.09 21.33
CA VAL A 205 -14.47 -8.46 19.98
C VAL A 205 -15.67 -8.62 19.04
N LEU A 206 -16.75 -9.30 19.49
CA LEU A 206 -17.97 -9.44 18.69
C LEU A 206 -18.66 -8.11 18.44
N VAL A 207 -18.71 -7.21 19.43
CA VAL A 207 -19.26 -5.84 19.26
C VAL A 207 -18.42 -5.05 18.26
N ALA A 208 -17.09 -5.15 18.33
CA ALA A 208 -16.21 -4.49 17.36
C ALA A 208 -16.45 -5.00 15.93
N LEU A 209 -16.50 -6.31 15.74
CA LEU A 209 -16.77 -6.93 14.43
C LEU A 209 -18.15 -6.56 13.89
N ALA A 210 -19.17 -6.58 14.75
CA ALA A 210 -20.52 -6.16 14.38
C ALA A 210 -20.57 -4.68 14.00
N GLY A 211 -19.89 -3.82 14.76
CA GLY A 211 -19.78 -2.39 14.47
C GLY A 211 -19.12 -2.11 13.14
N LEU A 212 -18.01 -2.79 12.83
CA LEU A 212 -17.33 -2.70 11.53
C LEU A 212 -18.22 -3.18 10.38
N ALA A 213 -18.91 -4.30 10.56
CA ALA A 213 -19.85 -4.82 9.55
C ALA A 213 -21.01 -3.85 9.28
N LEU A 214 -21.57 -3.21 10.32
CA LEU A 214 -22.60 -2.19 10.18
C LEU A 214 -22.09 -0.90 9.53
N ALA A 215 -20.82 -0.55 9.76
CA ALA A 215 -20.16 0.58 9.09
C ALA A 215 -19.82 0.27 7.63
N GLY A 216 -19.95 -0.98 7.17
CA GLY A 216 -19.60 -1.39 5.81
C GLY A 216 -18.09 -1.51 5.57
N GLU A 217 -17.30 -1.59 6.65
CA GLU A 217 -15.84 -1.69 6.57
C GLU A 217 -15.39 -3.11 6.23
N ALA A 218 -14.52 -3.24 5.23
CA ALA A 218 -13.87 -4.50 4.90
C ALA A 218 -12.76 -4.82 5.90
N LEU A 219 -12.75 -6.04 6.44
CA LEU A 219 -11.73 -6.46 7.38
C LEU A 219 -10.34 -6.46 6.71
N SER A 220 -9.41 -5.77 7.36
CA SER A 220 -8.01 -5.66 6.93
C SER A 220 -7.06 -6.17 8.03
N LEU A 221 -5.78 -6.31 7.70
CA LEU A 221 -4.74 -6.69 8.67
C LEU A 221 -4.68 -5.70 9.87
N PHE A 222 -4.97 -4.42 9.62
CA PHE A 222 -4.99 -3.39 10.66
C PHE A 222 -6.15 -3.57 11.63
N HIS A 223 -7.30 -4.05 11.16
CA HIS A 223 -8.41 -4.43 12.04
C HIS A 223 -8.03 -5.61 12.93
N LEU A 224 -7.32 -6.62 12.40
CA LEU A 224 -6.86 -7.77 13.20
C LEU A 224 -5.87 -7.34 14.29
N ALA A 225 -4.90 -6.48 13.96
CA ALA A 225 -3.98 -5.91 14.95
C ALA A 225 -4.71 -5.10 16.02
N SER A 226 -5.74 -4.34 15.62
CA SER A 226 -6.56 -3.55 16.54
C SER A 226 -7.43 -4.41 17.44
N LEU A 227 -7.92 -5.57 16.96
CA LEU A 227 -8.64 -6.55 17.79
C LEU A 227 -7.73 -7.18 18.86
N LEU A 228 -6.44 -7.41 18.55
CA LEU A 228 -5.48 -7.87 19.55
C LEU A 228 -5.23 -6.80 20.62
N LEU A 229 -5.07 -5.54 20.21
CA LEU A 229 -4.97 -4.40 21.13
C LEU A 229 -6.21 -4.29 22.01
N LEU A 230 -7.41 -4.39 21.41
CA LEU A 230 -8.68 -4.39 22.12
C LEU A 230 -8.77 -5.51 23.15
N ALA A 231 -8.34 -6.73 22.79
CA ALA A 231 -8.34 -7.85 23.71
C ALA A 231 -7.48 -7.57 24.95
N GLY A 232 -6.30 -6.95 24.79
CA GLY A 232 -5.46 -6.49 25.90
C GLY A 232 -6.17 -5.48 26.80
N LEU A 233 -6.77 -4.43 26.22
CA LEU A 233 -7.53 -3.43 26.98
C LEU A 233 -8.75 -4.05 27.71
N ALA A 234 -9.44 -4.96 27.06
CA ALA A 234 -10.62 -5.62 27.63
C ALA A 234 -10.25 -6.55 28.80
N ILE A 235 -9.07 -7.21 28.77
CA ILE A 235 -8.52 -7.99 29.89
C ILE A 235 -8.33 -7.08 31.11
N ASP A 236 -7.72 -5.93 30.94
CA ASP A 236 -7.46 -4.98 32.02
C ASP A 236 -8.76 -4.53 32.69
N TYR A 237 -9.78 -4.16 31.89
CA TYR A 237 -11.11 -3.79 32.42
C TYR A 237 -11.77 -4.95 33.18
N SER A 238 -11.71 -6.16 32.62
CA SER A 238 -12.33 -7.35 33.23
C SER A 238 -11.63 -7.75 34.51
N LEU A 239 -10.30 -7.73 34.59
CA LEU A 239 -9.53 -8.06 35.79
C LEU A 239 -9.70 -7.00 36.86
N PHE A 240 -9.74 -5.72 36.50
CA PHE A 240 -9.92 -4.64 37.46
C PHE A 240 -11.31 -4.70 38.11
N MET A 241 -12.33 -5.07 37.32
CA MET A 241 -13.69 -5.24 37.82
C MET A 241 -13.88 -6.55 38.63
N ALA A 242 -13.08 -7.60 38.34
CA ALA A 242 -13.15 -8.91 39.00
C ALA A 242 -12.22 -9.04 40.23
N GLY A 243 -11.48 -7.98 40.58
CA GLY A 243 -10.48 -7.99 41.67
C GLY A 243 -11.05 -8.49 42.99
N PRO A 244 -10.22 -9.15 43.84
CA PRO A 244 -10.68 -9.81 45.07
C PRO A 244 -11.27 -8.80 46.06
N GLU A 245 -12.30 -9.26 46.78
CA GLU A 245 -12.95 -8.53 47.87
C GLU A 245 -12.06 -8.45 49.14
N ASP A 246 -10.87 -9.10 49.11
CA ASP A 246 -10.00 -9.25 50.26
C ASP A 246 -8.98 -8.09 50.36
N GLY A 247 -9.20 -7.17 51.25
CA GLY A 247 -8.18 -6.53 52.05
C GLY A 247 -7.97 -5.01 51.90
N GLU A 248 -8.55 -4.29 50.99
CA GLU A 248 -8.66 -2.83 51.04
C GLU A 248 -10.04 -2.41 50.53
N ASP A 249 -10.86 -1.83 51.42
CA ASP A 249 -12.18 -1.25 51.16
C ASP A 249 -12.10 -0.09 50.15
N ARG A 250 -11.79 -0.39 48.89
CA ARG A 250 -12.11 0.57 47.85
C ARG A 250 -13.55 0.32 47.41
N PRO A 251 -14.43 1.30 47.63
CA PRO A 251 -15.82 1.17 47.21
C PRO A 251 -15.92 0.86 45.73
N VAL A 252 -16.89 0.03 45.35
CA VAL A 252 -17.14 -0.35 43.94
C VAL A 252 -17.25 0.88 43.04
N ASP A 253 -17.74 1.99 43.57
CA ASP A 253 -17.85 3.28 42.87
C ASP A 253 -16.50 3.85 42.45
N ASP A 254 -15.43 3.70 43.22
CA ASP A 254 -14.09 4.19 42.89
C ASP A 254 -13.46 3.35 41.76
N ARG A 255 -13.71 2.02 41.78
CA ARG A 255 -13.26 1.13 40.69
C ARG A 255 -13.99 1.44 39.39
N MET A 256 -15.30 1.64 39.43
CA MET A 256 -16.12 2.02 38.29
C MET A 256 -15.69 3.35 37.72
N GLY A 257 -15.41 4.35 38.58
CA GLY A 257 -14.92 5.65 38.18
C GLY A 257 -13.57 5.57 37.43
N ALA A 258 -12.64 4.76 37.93
CA ALA A 258 -11.35 4.56 37.27
C ALA A 258 -11.48 3.89 35.88
N VAL A 259 -12.27 2.83 35.78
CA VAL A 259 -12.52 2.13 34.51
C VAL A 259 -13.24 3.06 33.52
N LEU A 260 -14.24 3.81 33.98
CA LEU A 260 -14.96 4.80 33.16
C LEU A 260 -14.01 5.86 32.61
N SER A 261 -13.14 6.43 33.46
CA SER A 261 -12.18 7.45 33.04
C SER A 261 -11.22 6.90 31.97
N CYS A 262 -10.72 5.68 32.15
CA CYS A 262 -9.88 5.00 31.18
C CYS A 262 -10.62 4.74 29.85
N ALA A 263 -11.85 4.21 29.93
CA ALA A 263 -12.69 3.95 28.76
C ALA A 263 -13.00 5.25 27.99
N VAL A 264 -13.37 6.33 28.68
CA VAL A 264 -13.65 7.64 28.05
C VAL A 264 -12.39 8.19 27.38
N SER A 265 -11.23 8.15 28.04
CA SER A 265 -9.97 8.61 27.46
C SER A 265 -9.61 7.82 26.20
N THR A 266 -9.77 6.49 26.24
CA THR A 266 -9.51 5.63 25.11
C THR A 266 -10.50 5.89 23.96
N LEU A 267 -11.79 6.03 24.26
CA LEU A 267 -12.84 6.36 23.29
C LEU A 267 -12.59 7.71 22.62
N LEU A 268 -12.17 8.73 23.36
CA LEU A 268 -11.81 10.03 22.79
C LEU A 268 -10.62 9.91 21.84
N THR A 269 -9.57 9.21 22.26
CA THR A 269 -8.36 9.05 21.44
C THR A 269 -8.65 8.29 20.15
N PHE A 270 -9.22 7.10 20.25
CA PHE A 270 -9.50 6.26 19.08
C PHE A 270 -10.72 6.74 18.30
N GLY A 271 -11.67 7.41 18.93
CA GLY A 271 -12.77 8.09 18.25
C GLY A 271 -12.27 9.23 17.34
N LEU A 272 -11.28 9.99 17.77
CA LEU A 272 -10.63 10.99 16.93
C LEU A 272 -9.86 10.33 15.75
N LEU A 273 -9.18 9.20 16.01
CA LEU A 273 -8.54 8.43 14.94
C LEU A 273 -9.57 7.92 13.92
N ALA A 274 -10.75 7.53 14.36
CA ALA A 274 -11.85 7.08 13.49
C ALA A 274 -12.37 8.18 12.55
N LEU A 275 -12.06 9.45 12.81
CA LEU A 275 -12.42 10.57 11.93
C LEU A 275 -11.32 10.93 10.93
N CYS A 276 -10.16 10.26 10.98
CA CYS A 276 -9.07 10.51 10.05
C CYS A 276 -9.41 10.04 8.64
N GLU A 277 -8.96 10.78 7.63
CA GLU A 277 -9.11 10.42 6.21
C GLU A 277 -8.18 9.26 5.79
N THR A 278 -7.14 8.98 6.57
CA THR A 278 -6.21 7.88 6.30
C THR A 278 -6.88 6.54 6.62
N PRO A 279 -7.08 5.63 5.64
CA PRO A 279 -7.86 4.39 5.83
C PRO A 279 -7.34 3.52 6.96
N VAL A 280 -6.01 3.48 7.16
CA VAL A 280 -5.38 2.71 8.24
C VAL A 280 -5.77 3.24 9.62
N LEU A 281 -5.66 4.57 9.83
CA LEU A 281 -5.99 5.21 11.11
C LEU A 281 -7.49 5.15 11.39
N HIS A 282 -8.31 5.35 10.35
CA HIS A 282 -9.75 5.20 10.42
C HIS A 282 -10.16 3.80 10.89
N GLY A 283 -9.64 2.76 10.23
CA GLY A 283 -9.94 1.37 10.57
C GLY A 283 -9.50 0.98 12.00
N ILE A 284 -8.30 1.39 12.42
CA ILE A 284 -7.82 1.20 13.79
C ILE A 284 -8.75 1.92 14.78
N GLY A 285 -9.06 3.18 14.50
CA GLY A 285 -9.92 4.01 15.35
C GLY A 285 -11.31 3.42 15.57
N LEU A 286 -12.00 3.03 14.48
CA LEU A 286 -13.32 2.41 14.54
C LEU A 286 -13.31 1.09 15.31
N THR A 287 -12.34 0.21 15.03
CA THR A 287 -12.25 -1.10 15.70
C THR A 287 -12.12 -0.94 17.19
N VAL A 288 -11.17 -0.09 17.63
CA VAL A 288 -10.93 0.11 19.07
C VAL A 288 -12.09 0.86 19.73
N ALA A 289 -12.68 1.86 19.07
CA ALA A 289 -13.80 2.61 19.62
C ALA A 289 -15.04 1.71 19.88
N PHE A 290 -15.46 0.93 18.87
CA PHE A 290 -16.58 -0.02 19.06
C PHE A 290 -16.25 -1.08 20.11
N GLY A 291 -15.01 -1.59 20.07
CA GLY A 291 -14.61 -2.64 21.00
C GLY A 291 -14.50 -2.17 22.45
N VAL A 292 -13.93 -1.00 22.71
CA VAL A 292 -13.82 -0.43 24.07
C VAL A 292 -15.21 -0.08 24.63
N ALA A 293 -16.09 0.48 23.80
CA ALA A 293 -17.48 0.71 24.21
C ALA A 293 -18.15 -0.63 24.62
N GLY A 294 -17.99 -1.68 23.81
CA GLY A 294 -18.47 -3.02 24.10
C GLY A 294 -17.83 -3.62 25.34
N ALA A 295 -16.51 -3.53 25.49
CA ALA A 295 -15.78 -4.05 26.65
C ALA A 295 -16.25 -3.42 27.96
N PHE A 296 -16.38 -2.09 27.97
CA PHE A 296 -16.88 -1.36 29.14
C PHE A 296 -18.31 -1.76 29.52
N LEU A 297 -19.23 -1.75 28.55
CA LEU A 297 -20.62 -2.10 28.79
C LEU A 297 -20.78 -3.54 29.30
N LEU A 298 -20.03 -4.49 28.70
CA LEU A 298 -20.08 -5.89 29.12
C LEU A 298 -19.37 -6.14 30.45
N ALA A 299 -18.27 -5.45 30.73
CA ALA A 299 -17.63 -5.53 32.05
C ALA A 299 -18.57 -5.04 33.15
N CYS A 300 -19.29 -3.92 32.92
CA CYS A 300 -20.31 -3.42 33.85
C CYS A 300 -21.51 -4.36 33.99
N ALA A 301 -21.97 -4.96 32.88
CA ALA A 301 -23.17 -5.83 32.91
C ALA A 301 -22.91 -7.20 33.53
N LEU A 302 -21.71 -7.75 33.32
CA LEU A 302 -21.32 -9.09 33.77
C LEU A 302 -20.55 -9.07 35.10
N SER A 303 -20.21 -7.89 35.61
CA SER A 303 -19.64 -7.76 36.96
C SER A 303 -20.66 -8.24 37.98
N PRO A 304 -20.26 -9.11 38.95
CA PRO A 304 -21.18 -9.53 40.01
C PRO A 304 -21.63 -8.26 40.74
N ARG A 305 -22.92 -7.95 40.68
CA ARG A 305 -23.50 -7.01 41.63
C ARG A 305 -23.28 -7.61 43.00
N ALA A 306 -22.71 -6.85 43.91
CA ALA A 306 -22.81 -7.14 45.33
C ALA A 306 -24.32 -7.10 45.67
N ASP A 307 -25.00 -8.23 45.38
CA ASP A 307 -26.34 -8.43 45.88
C ASP A 307 -26.20 -8.39 47.41
N GLY A 308 -26.78 -7.36 47.99
CA GLY A 308 -26.76 -7.07 49.38
C GLY A 308 -26.97 -8.34 50.20
N ALA A 309 -25.93 -8.82 50.82
CA ALA A 309 -26.04 -9.69 52.01
C ALA A 309 -26.66 -8.83 53.12
N GLY A 310 -27.94 -8.58 52.94
CA GLY A 310 -28.84 -8.19 54.00
C GLY A 310 -29.44 -9.46 54.56
N ARG A 311 -28.83 -10.00 55.56
CA ARG A 311 -29.47 -10.54 56.79
C ARG A 311 -28.53 -11.45 57.53
#